data_e7c001a69cc02c4932e943a0d1f8353e
#
_entry.id   e7c001a69cc02c4932e943a0d1f8353e
#
_cell.length_a   1.000
_cell.length_b   1.000
_cell.length_c   1.000
_cell.angle_alpha   90.00
_cell.angle_beta   90.00
_cell.angle_gamma   90.00
#
_symmetry.space_group_name_H-M   'P 1'
#
loop_
_entity.id
_entity.type
_entity.pdbx_description
1 polymer ?
#
loop_
_entity_poly.entity_id
_entity_poly.type
_entity_poly.pdbx_seq_one_letter_code
_entity_poly.pdbx_strand_id
1 'polypeptide(L)'
;MTLRLACLQAPATDHPDGSPDPAADRRANLAALDAAAAKAAAQGAQLLVTPEMYLTGYNIGAETVAELAESRFGESGQAVARIAAQHGIAILYGYPEVDGDGVVRNAVQLVDAEGLPLANYRKTHLFGDVDRAAFAPGDELVVQADLAGVRVGLLICYDVEFPETVRAHADAGTQLLLVPTALMRPYEYVPRQMVPARAIESQLFVAYVNRVGVERDFVYAGESRVVSPDGRELAVGSDHEELLIADVDLADLAASRELNTYLQDRRTDLYGAKL
;
A
#
# COMPACT_ATOMS: atom_id res chain seq x y z
N MET A 1 -11.93 -16.98 -9.70
CA MET A 1 -12.35 -15.55 -9.58
C MET A 1 -11.08 -14.74 -9.65
N THR A 2 -11.03 -13.77 -10.56
CA THR A 2 -9.80 -13.01 -10.83
C THR A 2 -10.05 -11.53 -10.58
N LEU A 3 -9.20 -10.90 -9.77
CA LEU A 3 -9.12 -9.45 -9.59
C LEU A 3 -7.92 -8.94 -10.37
N ARG A 4 -8.15 -8.04 -11.35
CA ARG A 4 -7.08 -7.33 -12.02
C ARG A 4 -6.75 -6.06 -11.27
N LEU A 5 -5.50 -5.93 -10.81
CA LEU A 5 -5.02 -4.73 -10.13
C LEU A 5 -3.94 -4.01 -10.94
N ALA A 6 -3.88 -2.70 -10.74
CA ALA A 6 -2.81 -1.82 -11.21
C ALA A 6 -2.01 -1.32 -10.00
N CYS A 7 -0.69 -1.40 -10.07
CA CYS A 7 0.22 -0.83 -9.08
C CYS A 7 0.93 0.38 -9.71
N LEU A 8 0.70 1.56 -9.16
CA LEU A 8 1.35 2.78 -9.62
C LEU A 8 2.70 2.93 -8.91
N GLN A 9 3.79 2.57 -9.57
CA GLN A 9 5.14 2.92 -9.13
C GLN A 9 5.41 4.38 -9.49
N ALA A 10 5.00 5.29 -8.59
CA ALA A 10 5.03 6.72 -8.84
C ALA A 10 6.40 7.35 -8.49
N PRO A 11 6.81 8.42 -9.18
CA PRO A 11 7.97 9.18 -8.78
C PRO A 11 7.71 9.92 -7.46
N ALA A 12 8.79 10.19 -6.72
CA ALA A 12 8.78 11.19 -5.68
C ALA A 12 8.64 12.58 -6.29
N THR A 13 8.06 13.51 -5.55
CA THR A 13 8.00 14.91 -5.97
C THR A 13 9.40 15.49 -5.86
N ASP A 14 9.98 15.93 -6.98
CA ASP A 14 11.32 16.53 -7.02
C ASP A 14 11.22 18.07 -7.04
N HIS A 15 12.02 18.71 -6.18
CA HIS A 15 12.15 20.16 -6.12
C HIS A 15 13.62 20.54 -6.32
N PRO A 16 14.13 20.50 -7.58
CA PRO A 16 15.55 20.73 -7.86
C PRO A 16 16.02 22.13 -7.48
N ASP A 17 15.12 23.10 -7.33
CA ASP A 17 15.40 24.46 -6.85
C ASP A 17 15.30 24.61 -5.31
N GLY A 18 14.92 23.54 -4.60
CA GLY A 18 14.82 23.49 -3.14
C GLY A 18 13.65 24.30 -2.55
N SER A 19 12.67 24.71 -3.38
CA SER A 19 11.49 25.44 -2.92
C SER A 19 10.20 24.59 -3.02
N PRO A 20 9.93 23.71 -2.05
CA PRO A 20 8.74 22.89 -2.07
C PRO A 20 7.48 23.76 -1.97
N ASP A 21 6.48 23.47 -2.81
CA ASP A 21 5.10 23.95 -2.67
C ASP A 21 4.20 22.75 -2.40
N PRO A 22 4.04 22.34 -1.12
CA PRO A 22 3.32 21.13 -0.76
C PRO A 22 1.86 21.12 -1.25
N ALA A 23 1.24 22.28 -1.38
CA ALA A 23 -0.12 22.37 -1.89
C ALA A 23 -0.17 22.19 -3.42
N ALA A 24 0.83 22.70 -4.15
CA ALA A 24 0.97 22.44 -5.58
C ALA A 24 1.29 20.98 -5.86
N ASP A 25 2.17 20.37 -5.06
CA ASP A 25 2.53 18.95 -5.16
C ASP A 25 1.31 18.06 -4.97
N ARG A 26 0.51 18.31 -3.95
CA ARG A 26 -0.73 17.57 -3.72
C ARG A 26 -1.69 17.67 -4.92
N ARG A 27 -1.84 18.86 -5.51
CA ARG A 27 -2.66 19.05 -6.71
C ARG A 27 -2.10 18.28 -7.91
N ALA A 28 -0.79 18.31 -8.10
CA ALA A 28 -0.09 17.57 -9.17
C ALA A 28 -0.25 16.05 -8.98
N ASN A 29 -0.10 15.55 -7.75
CA ASN A 29 -0.29 14.13 -7.42
C ASN A 29 -1.73 13.69 -7.65
N LEU A 30 -2.73 14.50 -7.33
CA LEU A 30 -4.13 14.22 -7.65
C LEU A 30 -4.40 14.18 -9.17
N ALA A 31 -3.80 15.09 -9.94
CA ALA A 31 -3.91 15.08 -11.41
C ALA A 31 -3.20 13.85 -12.02
N ALA A 32 -2.04 13.47 -11.49
CA ALA A 32 -1.34 12.25 -11.89
C ALA A 32 -2.14 10.97 -11.53
N LEU A 33 -2.82 10.97 -10.37
CA LEU A 33 -3.72 9.88 -9.96
C LEU A 33 -4.90 9.72 -10.93
N ASP A 34 -5.52 10.84 -11.33
CA ASP A 34 -6.63 10.82 -12.31
C ASP A 34 -6.18 10.21 -13.65
N ALA A 35 -5.02 10.62 -14.16
CA ALA A 35 -4.44 10.07 -15.37
C ALA A 35 -4.07 8.58 -15.23
N ALA A 36 -3.53 8.16 -14.08
CA ALA A 36 -3.19 6.78 -13.79
C ALA A 36 -4.46 5.91 -13.67
N ALA A 37 -5.51 6.40 -13.01
CA ALA A 37 -6.80 5.73 -12.88
C ALA A 37 -7.45 5.49 -14.27
N ALA A 38 -7.42 6.51 -15.15
CA ALA A 38 -7.88 6.37 -16.52
C ALA A 38 -7.13 5.27 -17.29
N LYS A 39 -5.78 5.26 -17.19
CA LYS A 39 -4.93 4.25 -17.84
C LYS A 39 -5.17 2.84 -17.27
N ALA A 40 -5.32 2.71 -15.96
CA ALA A 40 -5.58 1.44 -15.29
C ALA A 40 -6.96 0.88 -15.68
N ALA A 41 -8.00 1.70 -15.64
CA ALA A 41 -9.35 1.33 -16.05
C ALA A 41 -9.41 0.91 -17.53
N ALA A 42 -8.71 1.62 -18.42
CA ALA A 42 -8.62 1.26 -19.84
C ALA A 42 -7.94 -0.11 -20.08
N GLN A 43 -7.12 -0.59 -19.13
CA GLN A 43 -6.52 -1.93 -19.13
C GLN A 43 -7.35 -2.97 -18.37
N GLY A 44 -8.56 -2.61 -17.94
CA GLY A 44 -9.50 -3.48 -17.25
C GLY A 44 -9.16 -3.71 -15.77
N ALA A 45 -8.29 -2.88 -15.16
CA ALA A 45 -8.03 -2.97 -13.74
C ALA A 45 -9.27 -2.55 -12.93
N GLN A 46 -9.53 -3.27 -11.86
CA GLN A 46 -10.63 -3.03 -10.92
C GLN A 46 -10.14 -2.30 -9.65
N LEU A 47 -8.82 -2.30 -9.42
CA LEU A 47 -8.16 -1.67 -8.29
C LEU A 47 -6.88 -0.97 -8.76
N LEU A 48 -6.68 0.27 -8.34
CA LEU A 48 -5.43 1.00 -8.45
C LEU A 48 -4.81 1.18 -7.05
N VAL A 49 -3.56 0.79 -6.89
CA VAL A 49 -2.80 0.94 -5.65
C VAL A 49 -1.69 1.95 -5.85
N THR A 50 -1.61 2.96 -4.98
CA THR A 50 -0.54 3.95 -4.98
C THR A 50 0.50 3.68 -3.90
N PRO A 51 1.68 4.33 -3.93
CA PRO A 51 2.66 4.25 -2.85
C PRO A 51 2.18 4.85 -1.52
N GLU A 52 2.95 4.59 -0.46
CA GLU A 52 2.84 5.24 0.84
C GLU A 52 2.97 6.76 0.72
N MET A 53 2.17 7.51 1.47
CA MET A 53 2.16 8.98 1.48
C MET A 53 2.09 9.61 0.08
N TYR A 54 1.35 8.96 -0.82
CA TYR A 54 1.31 9.32 -2.24
C TYR A 54 0.88 10.76 -2.47
N LEU A 55 -0.12 11.23 -1.72
CA LEU A 55 -0.71 12.55 -1.96
C LEU A 55 0.21 13.72 -1.60
N THR A 56 1.17 13.51 -0.68
CA THR A 56 1.94 14.61 -0.09
C THR A 56 3.46 14.46 -0.22
N GLY A 57 3.95 13.24 -0.43
CA GLY A 57 5.36 12.89 -0.22
C GLY A 57 5.59 12.29 1.17
N TYR A 58 6.70 11.57 1.33
CA TYR A 58 7.02 10.82 2.55
C TYR A 58 8.08 11.54 3.41
N ASN A 59 9.24 11.90 2.81
CA ASN A 59 10.34 12.55 3.52
C ASN A 59 10.29 14.07 3.40
N ILE A 60 9.13 14.66 3.68
CA ILE A 60 8.88 16.11 3.54
C ILE A 60 9.09 16.91 4.84
N GLY A 61 9.32 16.19 5.96
CA GLY A 61 9.51 16.76 7.30
C GLY A 61 8.22 16.86 8.12
N ALA A 62 8.34 16.65 9.44
CA ALA A 62 7.19 16.51 10.34
C ALA A 62 6.26 17.74 10.36
N GLU A 63 6.80 18.94 10.29
CA GLU A 63 6.05 20.19 10.26
C GLU A 63 5.16 20.26 9.01
N THR A 64 5.74 20.00 7.83
CA THR A 64 5.00 19.96 6.55
C THR A 64 3.96 18.83 6.53
N VAL A 65 4.29 17.67 7.08
CA VAL A 65 3.33 16.56 7.23
C VAL A 65 2.13 17.00 8.05
N ALA A 66 2.35 17.67 9.19
CA ALA A 66 1.27 18.15 10.06
C ALA A 66 0.40 19.22 9.39
N GLU A 67 1.00 20.12 8.61
CA GLU A 67 0.28 21.14 7.84
C GLU A 67 -0.61 20.55 6.74
N LEU A 68 -0.17 19.45 6.12
CA LEU A 68 -0.88 18.78 5.03
C LEU A 68 -1.84 17.69 5.49
N ALA A 69 -1.84 17.36 6.78
CA ALA A 69 -2.68 16.30 7.31
C ALA A 69 -4.17 16.67 7.21
N GLU A 70 -4.95 15.72 6.73
CA GLU A 70 -6.41 15.87 6.55
C GLU A 70 -7.16 14.73 7.26
N SER A 71 -8.41 14.98 7.60
CA SER A 71 -9.28 13.87 7.99
C SER A 71 -9.51 12.94 6.79
N ARG A 72 -9.83 11.68 7.05
CA ARG A 72 -10.17 10.71 5.99
C ARG A 72 -11.31 11.16 5.04
N PHE A 73 -12.06 12.16 5.42
CA PHE A 73 -13.14 12.79 4.62
C PHE A 73 -12.78 14.19 4.13
N GLY A 74 -11.49 14.57 4.21
CA GLY A 74 -10.98 15.87 3.77
C GLY A 74 -11.06 16.08 2.26
N GLU A 75 -10.56 17.23 1.81
CA GLU A 75 -10.63 17.61 0.38
C GLU A 75 -9.96 16.61 -0.54
N SER A 76 -8.81 16.09 -0.12
CA SER A 76 -8.07 15.08 -0.91
C SER A 76 -8.83 13.77 -0.99
N GLY A 77 -9.40 13.29 0.11
CA GLY A 77 -10.23 12.09 0.12
C GLY A 77 -11.45 12.22 -0.80
N GLN A 78 -12.11 13.38 -0.79
CA GLN A 78 -13.23 13.67 -1.70
C GLN A 78 -12.78 13.76 -3.16
N ALA A 79 -11.56 14.26 -3.44
CA ALA A 79 -11.02 14.30 -4.80
C ALA A 79 -10.74 12.88 -5.30
N VAL A 80 -10.11 12.03 -4.49
CA VAL A 80 -9.86 10.62 -4.83
C VAL A 80 -11.18 9.86 -5.05
N ALA A 81 -12.19 10.08 -4.20
CA ALA A 81 -13.52 9.49 -4.38
C ALA A 81 -14.16 9.86 -5.73
N ARG A 82 -14.02 11.13 -6.15
CA ARG A 82 -14.50 11.56 -7.49
C ARG A 82 -13.73 10.89 -8.63
N ILE A 83 -12.40 10.76 -8.50
CA ILE A 83 -11.55 10.08 -9.50
C ILE A 83 -11.97 8.60 -9.61
N ALA A 84 -12.15 7.92 -8.48
CA ALA A 84 -12.59 6.53 -8.45
C ALA A 84 -13.92 6.35 -9.18
N ALA A 85 -14.92 7.15 -8.84
CA ALA A 85 -16.25 7.12 -9.46
C ALA A 85 -16.22 7.50 -10.95
N GLN A 86 -15.40 8.48 -11.35
CA GLN A 86 -15.26 8.91 -12.74
C GLN A 86 -14.74 7.80 -13.65
N HIS A 87 -13.78 6.99 -13.17
CA HIS A 87 -13.15 5.94 -13.96
C HIS A 87 -13.71 4.54 -13.66
N GLY A 88 -14.61 4.41 -12.67
CA GLY A 88 -15.19 3.13 -12.27
C GLY A 88 -14.13 2.14 -11.75
N ILE A 89 -13.16 2.62 -10.97
CA ILE A 89 -12.06 1.84 -10.44
C ILE A 89 -11.86 2.11 -8.94
N ALA A 90 -11.71 1.06 -8.14
CA ALA A 90 -11.33 1.22 -6.74
C ALA A 90 -9.91 1.79 -6.61
N ILE A 91 -9.66 2.61 -5.59
CA ILE A 91 -8.34 3.23 -5.37
C ILE A 91 -7.91 3.06 -3.92
N LEU A 92 -6.69 2.52 -3.71
CA LEU A 92 -5.97 2.57 -2.44
C LEU A 92 -4.90 3.65 -2.52
N TYR A 93 -4.95 4.64 -1.63
CA TYR A 93 -4.01 5.75 -1.63
C TYR A 93 -3.46 6.08 -0.25
N GLY A 94 -2.20 6.56 -0.21
CA GLY A 94 -1.48 6.96 1.01
C GLY A 94 -1.55 8.46 1.27
N TYR A 95 -1.77 8.85 2.53
CA TYR A 95 -1.90 10.25 2.96
C TYR A 95 -1.60 10.43 4.46
N PRO A 96 -1.25 11.64 4.92
CA PRO A 96 -1.19 11.94 6.34
C PRO A 96 -2.61 12.18 6.88
N GLU A 97 -3.06 11.33 7.80
CA GLU A 97 -4.36 11.45 8.45
C GLU A 97 -4.23 12.23 9.76
N VAL A 98 -5.12 13.20 9.97
CA VAL A 98 -5.37 13.80 11.29
C VAL A 98 -6.78 13.45 11.74
N ASP A 99 -6.89 12.92 12.96
CA ASP A 99 -8.18 12.62 13.57
C ASP A 99 -8.69 13.75 14.50
N GLY A 100 -9.83 13.51 15.16
CA GLY A 100 -10.50 14.54 15.95
C GLY A 100 -9.75 15.03 17.19
N ASP A 101 -8.69 14.33 17.62
CA ASP A 101 -7.80 14.72 18.73
C ASP A 101 -6.51 15.43 18.25
N GLY A 102 -6.37 15.63 16.92
CA GLY A 102 -5.24 16.34 16.33
C GLY A 102 -3.99 15.46 16.17
N VAL A 103 -4.10 14.16 16.34
CA VAL A 103 -2.98 13.22 16.19
C VAL A 103 -2.79 12.86 14.71
N VAL A 104 -1.57 13.09 14.21
CA VAL A 104 -1.22 12.78 12.81
C VAL A 104 -0.73 11.34 12.70
N ARG A 105 -1.23 10.62 11.69
CA ARG A 105 -0.88 9.24 11.39
C ARG A 105 -0.56 9.03 9.92
N ASN A 106 0.37 8.15 9.62
CA ASN A 106 0.60 7.65 8.27
C ASN A 106 -0.52 6.65 7.94
N ALA A 107 -1.35 6.99 6.96
CA ALA A 107 -2.55 6.22 6.66
C ALA A 107 -2.70 5.90 5.18
N VAL A 108 -3.46 4.84 4.92
CA VAL A 108 -3.97 4.51 3.60
C VAL A 108 -5.47 4.34 3.65
N GLN A 109 -6.17 4.84 2.63
CA GLN A 109 -7.61 4.67 2.49
C GLN A 109 -7.95 3.97 1.18
N LEU A 110 -8.81 2.96 1.27
CA LEU A 110 -9.41 2.27 0.14
C LEU A 110 -10.80 2.84 -0.11
N VAL A 111 -11.04 3.28 -1.34
CA VAL A 111 -12.37 3.64 -1.83
C VAL A 111 -12.77 2.69 -2.95
N ASP A 112 -14.07 2.41 -3.07
CA ASP A 112 -14.60 1.57 -4.16
C ASP A 112 -14.75 2.33 -5.49
N ALA A 113 -15.24 1.62 -6.50
CA ALA A 113 -15.45 2.17 -7.83
C ALA A 113 -16.57 3.22 -7.91
N GLU A 114 -17.39 3.36 -6.88
CA GLU A 114 -18.41 4.38 -6.70
C GLU A 114 -17.91 5.58 -5.89
N GLY A 115 -16.67 5.50 -5.38
CA GLY A 115 -16.03 6.51 -4.54
C GLY A 115 -16.42 6.43 -3.06
N LEU A 116 -17.03 5.32 -2.62
CA LEU A 116 -17.36 5.12 -1.21
C LEU A 116 -16.17 4.54 -0.44
N PRO A 117 -15.89 5.03 0.78
CA PRO A 117 -14.80 4.50 1.60
C PRO A 117 -15.13 3.08 2.07
N LEU A 118 -14.22 2.12 1.79
CA LEU A 118 -14.32 0.74 2.23
C LEU A 118 -13.51 0.46 3.49
N ALA A 119 -12.27 0.95 3.56
CA ALA A 119 -11.37 0.72 4.67
C ALA A 119 -10.36 1.85 4.83
N ASN A 120 -9.86 2.06 6.04
CA ASN A 120 -8.78 2.99 6.35
C ASN A 120 -7.84 2.34 7.36
N TYR A 121 -6.55 2.26 7.02
CA TYR A 121 -5.52 1.67 7.87
C TYR A 121 -4.48 2.71 8.25
N ARG A 122 -4.03 2.67 9.49
CA ARG A 122 -2.98 3.52 10.06
C ARG A 122 -1.75 2.68 10.37
N LYS A 123 -0.60 3.08 9.88
CA LYS A 123 0.67 2.36 10.03
C LYS A 123 0.94 2.04 11.50
N THR A 124 1.17 0.77 11.81
CA THR A 124 1.38 0.32 13.20
C THR A 124 2.86 0.30 13.58
N HIS A 125 3.76 0.04 12.63
CA HIS A 125 5.20 -0.01 12.86
C HIS A 125 5.89 1.19 12.20
N LEU A 126 6.37 2.12 13.02
CA LEU A 126 7.00 3.35 12.55
C LEU A 126 8.47 3.12 12.22
N PHE A 127 8.86 3.47 10.98
CA PHE A 127 10.21 3.31 10.47
C PHE A 127 11.10 4.50 10.86
N GLY A 128 12.20 4.22 11.59
CA GLY A 128 13.24 5.20 11.86
C GLY A 128 12.75 6.49 12.53
N ASP A 129 13.58 7.50 12.49
CA ASP A 129 13.26 8.80 13.07
C ASP A 129 12.32 9.62 12.18
N VAL A 130 12.32 9.34 10.86
CA VAL A 130 11.42 10.01 9.89
C VAL A 130 9.96 9.80 10.25
N ASP A 131 9.55 8.56 10.53
CA ASP A 131 8.17 8.28 10.94
C ASP A 131 7.90 8.73 12.38
N ARG A 132 8.81 8.43 13.33
CA ARG A 132 8.59 8.73 14.75
C ARG A 132 8.50 10.22 15.05
N ALA A 133 9.12 11.06 14.20
CA ALA A 133 9.04 12.51 14.33
C ALA A 133 7.70 13.07 13.79
N ALA A 134 7.09 12.40 12.82
CA ALA A 134 5.93 12.91 12.09
C ALA A 134 4.61 12.26 12.48
N PHE A 135 4.61 11.00 12.96
CA PHE A 135 3.40 10.20 13.10
C PHE A 135 3.31 9.51 14.47
N ALA A 136 2.09 9.32 14.93
CA ALA A 136 1.77 8.34 15.96
C ALA A 136 1.42 6.98 15.31
N PRO A 137 1.73 5.85 15.99
CA PRO A 137 1.36 4.54 15.49
C PRO A 137 -0.16 4.32 15.49
N GLY A 138 -0.63 3.49 14.54
CA GLY A 138 -1.96 2.90 14.59
C GLY A 138 -2.05 1.81 15.66
N ASP A 139 -3.27 1.38 15.97
CA ASP A 139 -3.59 0.41 17.01
C ASP A 139 -4.38 -0.81 16.48
N GLU A 140 -4.73 -0.82 15.20
CA GLU A 140 -5.39 -1.95 14.55
C GLU A 140 -4.42 -2.70 13.65
N LEU A 141 -4.10 -3.95 14.01
CA LEU A 141 -3.15 -4.77 13.25
C LEU A 141 -3.74 -5.31 11.94
N VAL A 142 -5.05 -5.59 11.91
CA VAL A 142 -5.73 -6.22 10.77
C VAL A 142 -6.92 -5.35 10.35
N VAL A 143 -6.78 -4.69 9.22
CA VAL A 143 -7.87 -3.97 8.54
C VAL A 143 -8.11 -4.61 7.17
N GLN A 144 -9.36 -4.95 6.89
CA GLN A 144 -9.76 -5.68 5.69
C GLN A 144 -10.99 -5.05 5.04
N ALA A 145 -11.15 -5.31 3.74
CA ALA A 145 -12.38 -5.06 2.99
C ALA A 145 -12.63 -6.17 1.97
N ASP A 146 -13.86 -6.35 1.56
CA ASP A 146 -14.21 -7.21 0.42
C ASP A 146 -14.30 -6.34 -0.84
N LEU A 147 -13.50 -6.66 -1.87
CA LEU A 147 -13.46 -5.95 -3.13
C LEU A 147 -13.53 -6.93 -4.29
N ALA A 148 -14.56 -6.80 -5.14
CA ALA A 148 -14.77 -7.67 -6.31
C ALA A 148 -14.68 -9.18 -5.97
N GLY A 149 -15.14 -9.57 -4.77
CA GLY A 149 -15.12 -10.95 -4.29
C GLY A 149 -13.77 -11.45 -3.75
N VAL A 150 -12.80 -10.57 -3.59
CA VAL A 150 -11.49 -10.83 -2.97
C VAL A 150 -11.42 -10.11 -1.63
N ARG A 151 -11.04 -10.81 -0.55
CA ARG A 151 -10.77 -10.19 0.74
C ARG A 151 -9.39 -9.57 0.74
N VAL A 152 -9.35 -8.24 0.64
CA VAL A 152 -8.12 -7.46 0.67
C VAL A 152 -7.76 -7.04 2.10
N GLY A 153 -6.48 -7.08 2.45
CA GLY A 153 -5.94 -6.56 3.70
C GLY A 153 -5.00 -5.39 3.44
N LEU A 154 -4.85 -4.50 4.40
CA LEU A 154 -4.05 -3.28 4.28
C LEU A 154 -2.89 -3.27 5.26
N LEU A 155 -1.69 -3.03 4.78
CA LEU A 155 -0.49 -2.70 5.55
C LEU A 155 0.23 -1.52 4.89
N ILE A 156 1.20 -0.93 5.59
CA ILE A 156 2.03 0.15 5.03
C ILE A 156 3.51 -0.20 5.25
N CYS A 157 4.25 -0.35 4.14
CA CYS A 157 5.72 -0.35 4.11
C CYS A 157 6.34 -1.28 5.17
N TYR A 158 6.95 -0.71 6.20
CA TYR A 158 7.67 -1.39 7.28
C TYR A 158 6.83 -2.47 8.00
N ASP A 159 5.50 -2.33 8.02
CA ASP A 159 4.62 -3.35 8.62
C ASP A 159 4.84 -4.75 8.03
N VAL A 160 5.09 -4.87 6.70
CA VAL A 160 5.28 -6.17 6.03
C VAL A 160 6.56 -6.89 6.44
N GLU A 161 7.52 -6.14 6.99
CA GLU A 161 8.79 -6.72 7.45
C GLU A 161 8.62 -7.58 8.71
N PHE A 162 7.54 -7.38 9.45
CA PHE A 162 7.17 -8.16 10.64
C PHE A 162 6.30 -9.35 10.24
N PRO A 163 6.77 -10.60 10.40
CA PRO A 163 5.96 -11.77 10.03
C PRO A 163 4.65 -11.86 10.80
N GLU A 164 4.59 -11.30 12.00
CA GLU A 164 3.41 -11.28 12.85
C GLU A 164 2.24 -10.55 12.20
N THR A 165 2.48 -9.41 11.53
CA THR A 165 1.45 -8.62 10.87
C THR A 165 0.83 -9.39 9.71
N VAL A 166 1.69 -9.95 8.83
CA VAL A 166 1.24 -10.71 7.67
C VAL A 166 0.54 -12.00 8.10
N ARG A 167 1.04 -12.62 9.17
CA ARG A 167 0.42 -13.83 9.75
C ARG A 167 -0.95 -13.53 10.34
N ALA A 168 -1.12 -12.41 11.04
CA ALA A 168 -2.42 -11.98 11.56
C ALA A 168 -3.44 -11.79 10.42
N HIS A 169 -3.02 -11.19 9.30
CA HIS A 169 -3.86 -11.08 8.11
C HIS A 169 -4.23 -12.44 7.52
N ALA A 170 -3.28 -13.37 7.42
CA ALA A 170 -3.56 -14.73 6.94
C ALA A 170 -4.55 -15.47 7.84
N ASP A 171 -4.38 -15.36 9.15
CA ASP A 171 -5.28 -15.97 10.15
C ASP A 171 -6.69 -15.35 10.11
N ALA A 172 -6.79 -14.07 9.76
CA ALA A 172 -8.07 -13.36 9.53
C ALA A 172 -8.69 -13.64 8.16
N GLY A 173 -8.05 -14.44 7.30
CA GLY A 173 -8.58 -14.84 6.00
C GLY A 173 -8.32 -13.85 4.87
N THR A 174 -7.37 -12.93 5.01
CA THR A 174 -6.90 -12.07 3.91
C THR A 174 -6.43 -12.95 2.74
N GLN A 175 -6.81 -12.58 1.52
CA GLN A 175 -6.43 -13.26 0.29
C GLN A 175 -5.39 -12.48 -0.50
N LEU A 176 -5.52 -11.15 -0.51
CA LEU A 176 -4.59 -10.22 -1.13
C LEU A 176 -4.20 -9.14 -0.11
N LEU A 177 -2.91 -9.03 0.19
CA LEU A 177 -2.36 -8.00 1.05
C LEU A 177 -1.83 -6.85 0.20
N LEU A 178 -2.33 -5.64 0.43
CA LEU A 178 -1.95 -4.42 -0.26
C LEU A 178 -0.99 -3.64 0.64
N VAL A 179 0.20 -3.31 0.11
CA VAL A 179 1.30 -2.71 0.89
C VAL A 179 1.86 -1.48 0.16
N PRO A 180 1.16 -0.33 0.20
CA PRO A 180 1.74 0.96 -0.15
C PRO A 180 3.04 1.22 0.59
N THR A 181 4.08 1.67 -0.12
CA THR A 181 5.45 1.68 0.39
C THR A 181 6.22 2.90 -0.10
N ALA A 182 7.21 3.34 0.69
CA ALA A 182 8.21 4.36 0.35
C ALA A 182 9.62 3.86 0.74
N LEU A 183 9.99 2.68 0.23
CA LEU A 183 11.28 2.03 0.54
C LEU A 183 12.41 2.67 -0.24
N MET A 184 13.45 3.08 0.48
CA MET A 184 14.66 3.66 -0.07
C MET A 184 15.82 2.63 -0.13
N ARG A 185 16.86 2.98 -0.87
CA ARG A 185 18.13 2.26 -0.86
C ARG A 185 18.84 2.44 0.49
N PRO A 186 19.56 1.44 1.03
CA PRO A 186 19.94 0.14 0.44
C PRO A 186 19.07 -1.04 0.90
N TYR A 187 17.75 -0.87 1.02
CA TYR A 187 16.86 -1.89 1.61
C TYR A 187 16.18 -2.80 0.55
N GLU A 188 16.75 -2.94 -0.67
CA GLU A 188 16.17 -3.72 -1.77
C GLU A 188 15.97 -5.21 -1.45
N TYR A 189 16.57 -5.71 -0.37
CA TYR A 189 16.30 -7.07 0.11
C TYR A 189 14.85 -7.27 0.57
N VAL A 190 14.16 -6.20 0.97
CA VAL A 190 12.76 -6.27 1.40
C VAL A 190 11.87 -6.74 0.24
N PRO A 191 11.77 -6.01 -0.89
CA PRO A 191 10.96 -6.49 -2.01
C PRO A 191 11.51 -7.80 -2.62
N ARG A 192 12.83 -8.00 -2.68
CA ARG A 192 13.43 -9.16 -3.36
C ARG A 192 13.33 -10.47 -2.57
N GLN A 193 13.34 -10.41 -1.25
CA GLN A 193 13.45 -11.60 -0.39
C GLN A 193 12.30 -11.69 0.62
N MET A 194 12.02 -10.61 1.36
CA MET A 194 11.03 -10.66 2.43
C MET A 194 9.60 -10.74 1.88
N VAL A 195 9.25 -9.93 0.90
CA VAL A 195 7.90 -9.92 0.30
C VAL A 195 7.52 -11.29 -0.30
N PRO A 196 8.36 -11.95 -1.12
CA PRO A 196 8.08 -13.32 -1.56
C PRO A 196 7.96 -14.32 -0.40
N ALA A 197 8.83 -14.23 0.62
CA ALA A 197 8.74 -15.09 1.78
C ALA A 197 7.40 -14.91 2.51
N ARG A 198 6.93 -13.67 2.70
CA ARG A 198 5.63 -13.39 3.31
C ARG A 198 4.47 -13.99 2.53
N ALA A 199 4.49 -13.88 1.19
CA ALA A 199 3.46 -14.46 0.34
C ALA A 199 3.42 -16.00 0.49
N ILE A 200 4.58 -16.66 0.44
CA ILE A 200 4.69 -18.12 0.53
C ILE A 200 4.28 -18.62 1.92
N GLU A 201 4.90 -18.11 2.99
CA GLU A 201 4.69 -18.62 4.34
C GLU A 201 3.29 -18.33 4.89
N SER A 202 2.66 -17.25 4.42
CA SER A 202 1.31 -16.85 4.84
C SER A 202 0.23 -17.24 3.85
N GLN A 203 0.63 -17.83 2.70
CA GLN A 203 -0.27 -18.34 1.66
C GLN A 203 -1.35 -17.33 1.25
N LEU A 204 -0.90 -16.12 0.88
CA LEU A 204 -1.73 -15.04 0.36
C LEU A 204 -0.96 -14.28 -0.74
N PHE A 205 -1.68 -13.54 -1.59
CA PHE A 205 -1.03 -12.62 -2.52
C PHE A 205 -0.52 -11.38 -1.80
N VAL A 206 0.61 -10.83 -2.25
CA VAL A 206 1.15 -9.55 -1.76
C VAL A 206 1.35 -8.60 -2.93
N ALA A 207 0.75 -7.42 -2.87
CA ALA A 207 1.03 -6.30 -3.77
C ALA A 207 1.80 -5.23 -3.00
N TYR A 208 3.11 -5.17 -3.24
CA TYR A 208 4.04 -4.21 -2.63
C TYR A 208 4.29 -3.08 -3.63
N VAL A 209 3.84 -1.86 -3.33
CA VAL A 209 3.80 -0.75 -4.30
C VAL A 209 4.65 0.40 -3.79
N ASN A 210 5.81 0.57 -4.43
CA ASN A 210 6.87 1.48 -4.00
C ASN A 210 6.94 2.75 -4.88
N ARG A 211 7.73 3.71 -4.41
CA ARG A 211 8.13 4.92 -5.13
C ARG A 211 9.43 4.73 -5.91
N VAL A 212 9.69 5.64 -6.83
CA VAL A 212 10.99 5.85 -7.51
C VAL A 212 11.44 7.30 -7.37
N GLY A 213 12.70 7.57 -7.75
CA GLY A 213 13.28 8.91 -7.73
C GLY A 213 13.89 9.30 -6.40
N VAL A 214 14.09 10.58 -6.21
CA VAL A 214 14.78 11.16 -5.05
C VAL A 214 13.84 12.12 -4.33
N GLU A 215 13.80 12.05 -3.00
CA GLU A 215 13.08 12.98 -2.13
C GLU A 215 14.01 13.36 -0.99
N ARG A 216 14.56 14.57 -1.03
CA ARG A 216 15.64 15.01 -0.14
C ARG A 216 16.84 14.06 -0.21
N ASP A 217 17.16 13.41 0.91
CA ASP A 217 18.26 12.44 1.05
C ASP A 217 17.85 10.98 0.77
N PHE A 218 16.58 10.71 0.50
CA PHE A 218 16.11 9.38 0.16
C PHE A 218 16.13 9.12 -1.34
N VAL A 219 16.74 8.00 -1.73
CA VAL A 219 16.71 7.46 -3.09
C VAL A 219 15.80 6.23 -3.07
N TYR A 220 14.60 6.37 -3.59
CA TYR A 220 13.63 5.27 -3.59
C TYR A 220 14.04 4.16 -4.54
N ALA A 221 13.83 2.92 -4.08
CA ALA A 221 14.34 1.74 -4.78
C ALA A 221 13.50 1.32 -6.00
N GLY A 222 12.24 1.75 -6.09
CA GLY A 222 11.30 1.15 -7.04
C GLY A 222 11.00 -0.29 -6.66
N GLU A 223 11.13 -1.19 -7.62
CA GLU A 223 10.98 -2.64 -7.42
C GLU A 223 9.63 -3.05 -6.82
N SER A 224 8.57 -2.29 -7.16
CA SER A 224 7.21 -2.71 -6.84
C SER A 224 6.96 -4.11 -7.38
N ARG A 225 6.20 -4.93 -6.65
CA ARG A 225 5.91 -6.28 -7.11
C ARG A 225 4.59 -6.82 -6.62
N VAL A 226 4.03 -7.70 -7.42
CA VAL A 226 2.88 -8.53 -7.04
C VAL A 226 3.34 -9.97 -7.01
N VAL A 227 3.20 -10.62 -5.85
CA VAL A 227 3.67 -11.98 -5.61
C VAL A 227 2.49 -12.88 -5.28
N SER A 228 2.44 -14.06 -5.89
CA SER A 228 1.43 -15.08 -5.64
C SER A 228 1.76 -15.95 -4.41
N PRO A 229 0.79 -16.69 -3.85
CA PRO A 229 0.98 -17.54 -2.67
C PRO A 229 2.02 -18.66 -2.84
N ASP A 230 2.39 -19.00 -4.08
CA ASP A 230 3.43 -19.97 -4.42
C ASP A 230 4.80 -19.32 -4.71
N GLY A 231 4.90 -18.00 -4.53
CA GLY A 231 6.12 -17.23 -4.70
C GLY A 231 6.42 -16.77 -6.12
N ARG A 232 5.51 -17.01 -7.10
CA ARG A 232 5.68 -16.46 -8.45
C ARG A 232 5.50 -14.94 -8.44
N GLU A 233 6.37 -14.25 -9.13
CA GLU A 233 6.24 -12.82 -9.39
C GLU A 233 5.27 -12.59 -10.56
N LEU A 234 4.09 -12.05 -10.27
CA LEU A 234 3.06 -11.76 -11.27
C LEU A 234 3.34 -10.43 -12.00
N ALA A 235 3.98 -9.50 -11.31
CA ALA A 235 4.49 -8.25 -11.88
C ALA A 235 5.70 -7.78 -11.05
N VAL A 236 6.68 -7.18 -11.72
CA VAL A 236 7.88 -6.60 -11.09
C VAL A 236 8.20 -5.29 -11.77
N GLY A 237 8.32 -4.22 -11.00
CA GLY A 237 8.74 -2.91 -11.45
C GLY A 237 10.26 -2.78 -11.52
N SER A 238 10.70 -1.85 -12.37
CA SER A 238 12.10 -1.44 -12.48
C SER A 238 12.45 -0.34 -11.46
N ASP A 239 13.40 0.52 -11.82
CA ASP A 239 13.76 1.73 -11.08
C ASP A 239 13.17 3.02 -11.70
N HIS A 240 12.14 2.87 -12.56
CA HIS A 240 11.46 3.98 -13.24
C HIS A 240 9.99 4.05 -12.87
N GLU A 241 9.33 5.16 -13.24
CA GLU A 241 7.88 5.29 -13.14
C GLU A 241 7.17 4.27 -14.04
N GLU A 242 6.28 3.47 -13.45
CA GLU A 242 5.56 2.42 -14.16
C GLU A 242 4.15 2.23 -13.62
N LEU A 243 3.23 1.81 -14.49
CA LEU A 243 1.93 1.27 -14.12
C LEU A 243 1.96 -0.24 -14.38
N LEU A 244 2.15 -1.02 -13.33
CA LEU A 244 2.20 -2.47 -13.39
C LEU A 244 0.79 -3.04 -13.34
N ILE A 245 0.51 -4.03 -14.17
CA ILE A 245 -0.78 -4.76 -14.16
C ILE A 245 -0.54 -6.19 -13.75
N ALA A 246 -1.37 -6.71 -12.84
CA ALA A 246 -1.35 -8.11 -12.43
C ALA A 246 -2.75 -8.66 -12.25
N ASP A 247 -2.91 -9.95 -12.54
CA ASP A 247 -4.13 -10.71 -12.29
C ASP A 247 -3.96 -11.59 -11.05
N VAL A 248 -4.78 -11.36 -10.04
CA VAL A 248 -4.88 -12.17 -8.81
C VAL A 248 -6.01 -13.18 -9.00
N ASP A 249 -5.66 -14.44 -9.27
CA ASP A 249 -6.65 -15.52 -9.40
C ASP A 249 -6.73 -16.34 -8.12
N LEU A 250 -7.90 -16.36 -7.48
CA LEU A 250 -8.12 -17.16 -6.26
C LEU A 250 -7.95 -18.67 -6.48
N ALA A 251 -7.93 -19.15 -7.73
CA ALA A 251 -7.58 -20.55 -8.02
C ALA A 251 -6.12 -20.86 -7.64
N ASP A 252 -5.20 -19.91 -7.86
CA ASP A 252 -3.78 -20.06 -7.45
C ASP A 252 -3.66 -20.15 -5.92
N LEU A 253 -4.49 -19.39 -5.18
CA LEU A 253 -4.52 -19.47 -3.72
C LEU A 253 -4.97 -20.86 -3.23
N ALA A 254 -6.02 -21.42 -3.83
CA ALA A 254 -6.52 -22.75 -3.52
C ALA A 254 -5.46 -23.81 -3.84
N ALA A 255 -4.85 -23.76 -5.03
CA ALA A 255 -3.82 -24.69 -5.45
C ALA A 255 -2.57 -24.64 -4.54
N SER A 256 -2.15 -23.43 -4.15
CA SER A 256 -1.02 -23.28 -3.20
C SER A 256 -1.31 -23.91 -1.84
N ARG A 257 -2.53 -23.81 -1.34
CA ARG A 257 -2.95 -24.38 -0.05
C ARG A 257 -3.13 -25.91 -0.09
N GLU A 258 -3.44 -26.47 -1.26
CA GLU A 258 -3.44 -27.94 -1.48
C GLU A 258 -2.02 -28.50 -1.54
N LEU A 259 -1.12 -27.79 -2.23
CA LEU A 259 0.27 -28.21 -2.38
C LEU A 259 1.06 -28.10 -1.06
N ASN A 260 0.74 -27.09 -0.26
CA ASN A 260 1.49 -26.72 0.93
C ASN A 260 0.58 -26.42 2.10
N THR A 261 0.72 -27.15 3.18
CA THR A 261 -0.18 -27.13 4.35
C THR A 261 0.32 -26.21 5.48
N TYR A 262 1.21 -25.26 5.21
CA TYR A 262 1.86 -24.38 6.22
C TYR A 262 0.89 -23.82 7.26
N LEU A 263 -0.25 -23.28 6.85
CA LEU A 263 -1.22 -22.71 7.79
C LEU A 263 -1.89 -23.76 8.67
N GLN A 264 -2.07 -25.00 8.17
CA GLN A 264 -2.69 -26.10 8.89
C GLN A 264 -1.70 -26.77 9.85
N ASP A 265 -0.41 -26.88 9.47
CA ASP A 265 0.63 -27.57 10.22
C ASP A 265 1.19 -26.73 11.38
N ARG A 266 0.76 -25.49 11.52
CA ARG A 266 1.21 -24.60 12.60
C ARG A 266 0.84 -25.14 13.96
N ARG A 267 1.82 -25.20 14.84
CA ARG A 267 1.67 -25.62 16.23
C ARG A 267 1.30 -24.40 17.10
N THR A 268 0.09 -23.87 16.87
CA THR A 268 -0.40 -22.69 17.60
C THR A 268 -0.47 -22.88 19.11
N ASP A 269 -0.54 -24.14 19.55
CA ASP A 269 -0.42 -24.54 20.96
C ASP A 269 0.97 -24.26 21.55
N LEU A 270 2.02 -24.15 20.74
CA LEU A 270 3.41 -23.91 21.17
C LEU A 270 3.84 -22.46 21.03
N TYR A 271 3.19 -21.65 20.21
CA TYR A 271 3.65 -20.29 19.90
C TYR A 271 3.33 -19.26 20.99
N GLY A 272 2.57 -19.67 22.00
CA GLY A 272 2.26 -18.88 23.19
C GLY A 272 1.19 -17.80 22.95
N ALA A 273 0.47 -17.47 24.01
CA ALA A 273 -0.58 -16.43 24.00
C ALA A 273 -0.02 -15.00 24.14
N LYS A 274 1.15 -14.73 23.57
CA LYS A 274 1.78 -13.40 23.55
C LYS A 274 2.09 -12.97 22.11
N LEU A 275 1.04 -12.80 21.35
CA LEU A 275 1.00 -11.89 20.22
C LEU A 275 0.04 -10.77 20.57
#